data_5a5ce29f5d7d6439136f0f5e8a225473
#
_entry.id   5a5ce29f5d7d6439136f0f5e8a225473
#
_cell.length_a   1.000
_cell.length_b   1.000
_cell.length_c   1.000
_cell.angle_alpha   90.00
_cell.angle_beta   90.00
_cell.angle_gamma   90.00
#
_symmetry.space_group_name_H-M   'P 1'
#
loop_
_entity.id
_entity.type
_entity.pdbx_description
1 polymer ?
#
loop_
_entity_poly.entity_id
_entity_poly.type
_entity_poly.pdbx_seq_one_letter_code
_entity_poly.pdbx_strand_id
1 'polypeptide(L)'
;VYTISDAESPEKLKGISIDELTLSMVFSVNNSPFAGREGEYVTSRHLRDRLFKEIKTNVSMRLEETESPDAFIVSGRGELHLSVLIETMRREGYELQVGKPKVIMHHDETGTLQEPMEALTIDVPQEFMGAVMEGLGLRKAELTNMTEMACYLRMEFVIPARGLIVFRNQFLTDTKGNGVMNHVFAGY
;
A
#
# COMPACT_ATOMS: atom_id res chain seq x y z
N VAL A 1 15.36 10.02 9.88
CA VAL A 1 16.41 9.08 10.30
C VAL A 1 17.55 9.88 10.89
N TYR A 2 18.01 9.55 12.10
CA TYR A 2 19.12 10.21 12.78
C TYR A 2 20.27 9.23 12.91
N THR A 3 21.50 9.72 12.74
CA THR A 3 22.72 8.95 13.00
C THR A 3 23.22 9.34 14.39
N ILE A 4 23.46 8.34 15.24
CA ILE A 4 24.19 8.53 16.51
C ILE A 4 25.64 8.17 16.22
N SER A 5 26.54 9.12 16.43
CA SER A 5 27.97 8.95 16.17
C SER A 5 28.79 9.45 17.36
N ASP A 6 30.07 9.13 17.38
CA ASP A 6 31.03 9.68 18.33
C ASP A 6 31.10 11.21 18.18
N ALA A 7 31.20 11.91 19.32
CA ALA A 7 31.28 13.37 19.36
C ALA A 7 32.63 13.89 18.80
N GLU A 8 33.71 13.10 18.90
CA GLU A 8 35.07 13.47 18.44
C GLU A 8 35.28 13.16 16.96
N SER A 9 34.55 12.20 16.39
CA SER A 9 34.65 11.80 14.97
C SER A 9 33.25 11.51 14.40
N PRO A 10 32.45 12.55 14.10
CA PRO A 10 31.09 12.36 13.60
C PRO A 10 31.10 11.86 12.13
N GLU A 11 30.81 10.58 11.94
CA GLU A 11 30.62 10.00 10.61
C GLU A 11 29.14 9.84 10.31
N LYS A 12 28.68 10.38 9.16
CA LYS A 12 27.33 10.20 8.68
C LYS A 12 27.22 8.87 7.95
N LEU A 13 26.45 7.93 8.50
CA LEU A 13 26.11 6.71 7.78
C LEU A 13 25.24 7.02 6.56
N LYS A 14 25.41 6.23 5.48
CA LYS A 14 24.57 6.31 4.29
C LYS A 14 23.12 6.03 4.70
N GLY A 15 22.21 6.95 4.38
CA GLY A 15 20.78 6.78 4.65
C GLY A 15 20.24 5.52 3.98
N ILE A 16 19.37 4.81 4.67
CA ILE A 16 18.61 3.71 4.09
C ILE A 16 17.55 4.34 3.18
N SER A 17 17.56 3.99 1.89
CA SER A 17 16.47 4.34 0.99
C SER A 17 15.25 3.49 1.36
N ILE A 18 14.12 4.15 1.59
CA ILE A 18 12.85 3.51 1.86
C ILE A 18 12.10 3.50 0.54
N ASP A 19 11.39 2.40 0.22
CA ASP A 19 10.55 2.31 -0.96
C ASP A 19 9.55 3.46 -1.00
N GLU A 20 9.22 3.92 -2.19
CA GLU A 20 8.29 5.03 -2.37
C GLU A 20 6.87 4.66 -1.93
N LEU A 21 6.14 5.67 -1.51
CA LEU A 21 4.75 5.53 -1.09
C LEU A 21 3.87 5.57 -2.34
N THR A 22 3.19 4.48 -2.63
CA THR A 22 2.40 4.34 -3.85
C THR A 22 0.90 4.54 -3.65
N LEU A 23 0.40 4.35 -2.44
CA LEU A 23 -1.02 4.46 -2.11
C LEU A 23 -1.29 5.41 -0.95
N SER A 24 -2.41 6.11 -1.04
CA SER A 24 -2.95 6.94 0.03
C SER A 24 -4.41 6.59 0.32
N MET A 25 -4.83 6.75 1.56
CA MET A 25 -6.22 6.60 2.01
C MET A 25 -6.59 7.73 2.94
N VAL A 26 -7.86 8.12 2.93
CA VAL A 26 -8.40 9.07 3.90
C VAL A 26 -8.88 8.29 5.13
N PHE A 27 -8.38 8.67 6.29
CA PHE A 27 -8.83 8.21 7.59
C PHE A 27 -9.63 9.33 8.23
N SER A 28 -10.86 9.09 8.62
CA SER A 28 -11.73 10.08 9.24
C SER A 28 -12.47 9.53 10.45
N VAL A 29 -12.96 10.44 11.24
CA VAL A 29 -13.86 10.12 12.35
C VAL A 29 -15.13 9.49 11.80
N ASN A 30 -15.66 8.48 12.48
CA ASN A 30 -16.96 7.92 12.15
C ASN A 30 -18.07 8.92 12.55
N ASN A 31 -18.69 9.52 11.55
CA ASN A 31 -19.79 10.46 11.70
C ASN A 31 -21.16 9.84 11.38
N SER A 32 -21.22 8.51 11.28
CA SER A 32 -22.49 7.79 11.05
C SER A 32 -23.37 7.81 12.31
N PRO A 33 -24.70 7.57 12.18
CA PRO A 33 -25.60 7.45 13.31
C PRO A 33 -25.26 6.29 14.29
N PHE A 34 -24.35 5.41 13.89
CA PHE A 34 -23.91 4.27 14.67
C PHE A 34 -22.53 4.48 15.34
N ALA A 35 -21.98 5.68 15.24
CA ALA A 35 -20.69 6.02 15.87
C ALA A 35 -20.71 5.75 17.38
N GLY A 36 -19.59 5.24 17.89
CA GLY A 36 -19.39 4.94 19.33
C GLY A 36 -19.96 3.60 19.78
N ARG A 37 -20.32 2.69 18.86
CA ARG A 37 -20.83 1.36 19.24
C ARG A 37 -19.75 0.28 19.28
N GLU A 38 -18.70 0.44 18.50
CA GLU A 38 -17.67 -0.59 18.30
C GLU A 38 -16.30 -0.20 18.89
N GLY A 39 -16.08 1.07 19.21
CA GLY A 39 -14.82 1.57 19.74
C GLY A 39 -14.98 2.62 20.83
N GLU A 40 -13.96 2.71 21.70
CA GLU A 40 -13.88 3.74 22.75
C GLU A 40 -13.35 5.08 22.20
N TYR A 41 -12.43 5.01 21.22
CA TYR A 41 -11.71 6.18 20.70
C TYR A 41 -12.37 6.65 19.40
N VAL A 42 -13.33 7.55 19.54
CA VAL A 42 -14.20 8.02 18.44
C VAL A 42 -13.95 9.49 18.04
N THR A 43 -13.02 10.19 18.69
CA THR A 43 -12.79 11.62 18.43
C THR A 43 -11.63 11.87 17.48
N SER A 44 -11.68 13.00 16.74
CA SER A 44 -10.59 13.44 15.87
C SER A 44 -9.26 13.59 16.61
N ARG A 45 -9.30 14.03 17.86
CA ARG A 45 -8.11 14.14 18.72
C ARG A 45 -7.46 12.78 18.96
N HIS A 46 -8.24 11.76 19.32
CA HIS A 46 -7.73 10.41 19.52
C HIS A 46 -7.14 9.85 18.23
N LEU A 47 -7.84 10.01 17.12
CA LEU A 47 -7.39 9.56 15.81
C LEU A 47 -6.07 10.24 15.42
N ARG A 48 -6.00 11.58 15.59
CA ARG A 48 -4.79 12.38 15.30
C ARG A 48 -3.60 11.90 16.11
N ASP A 49 -3.75 11.85 17.45
CA ASP A 49 -2.67 11.47 18.34
C ASP A 49 -2.14 10.07 18.03
N ARG A 50 -3.03 9.12 17.70
CA ARG A 50 -2.64 7.76 17.32
C ARG A 50 -1.87 7.71 15.99
N LEU A 51 -2.35 8.43 14.97
CA LEU A 51 -1.70 8.48 13.66
C LEU A 51 -0.33 9.16 13.75
N PHE A 52 -0.22 10.26 14.52
CA PHE A 52 1.08 10.91 14.78
C PHE A 52 2.06 10.02 15.56
N LYS A 53 1.57 9.17 16.43
CA LYS A 53 2.40 8.17 17.13
C LYS A 53 2.91 7.11 16.12
N GLU A 54 2.07 6.67 15.21
CA GLU A 54 2.45 5.68 14.18
C GLU A 54 3.59 6.17 13.31
N ILE A 55 3.50 7.37 12.75
CA ILE A 55 4.55 7.90 11.84
C ILE A 55 5.90 8.14 12.53
N LYS A 56 5.93 8.25 13.86
CA LYS A 56 7.20 8.36 14.61
C LYS A 56 7.98 7.05 14.61
N THR A 57 7.30 5.93 14.55
CA THR A 57 7.88 4.58 14.58
C THR A 57 7.92 3.95 13.21
N ASN A 58 6.99 4.28 12.33
CA ASN A 58 6.84 3.72 11.00
C ASN A 58 7.29 4.73 9.93
N VAL A 59 8.56 4.67 9.56
CA VAL A 59 9.18 5.56 8.56
C VAL A 59 8.65 5.36 7.13
N SER A 60 7.91 4.28 6.89
CA SER A 60 7.31 3.94 5.60
C SER A 60 5.86 4.44 5.48
N MET A 61 5.48 5.38 6.33
CA MET A 61 4.18 6.04 6.27
C MET A 61 4.35 7.55 6.28
N ARG A 62 3.42 8.26 5.64
CA ARG A 62 3.27 9.71 5.70
C ARG A 62 1.86 10.05 6.13
N LEU A 63 1.74 11.09 6.92
CA LEU A 63 0.47 11.65 7.37
C LEU A 63 0.39 13.10 6.90
N GLU A 64 -0.72 13.45 6.29
CA GLU A 64 -1.04 14.82 5.87
C GLU A 64 -2.38 15.21 6.48
N GLU A 65 -2.44 16.40 7.07
CA GLU A 65 -3.69 16.96 7.56
C GLU A 65 -4.50 17.50 6.36
N THR A 66 -5.83 17.36 6.42
CA THR A 66 -6.73 17.90 5.41
C THR A 66 -7.32 19.23 5.88
N GLU A 67 -8.08 19.88 5.03
CA GLU A 67 -8.86 21.08 5.42
C GLU A 67 -9.89 20.75 6.54
N SER A 68 -10.32 19.52 6.62
CA SER A 68 -11.21 19.06 7.69
C SER A 68 -10.38 18.57 8.89
N PRO A 69 -10.63 19.06 10.10
CA PRO A 69 -9.94 18.61 11.31
C PRO A 69 -10.25 17.15 11.69
N ASP A 70 -11.27 16.56 11.07
CA ASP A 70 -11.75 15.20 11.34
C ASP A 70 -11.25 14.18 10.33
N ALA A 71 -10.40 14.58 9.38
CA ALA A 71 -9.91 13.73 8.31
C ALA A 71 -8.41 13.91 8.07
N PHE A 72 -7.72 12.80 7.81
CA PHE A 72 -6.28 12.72 7.59
C PHE A 72 -5.99 11.88 6.36
N ILE A 73 -5.01 12.28 5.55
CA ILE A 73 -4.50 11.47 4.45
C ILE A 73 -3.31 10.66 4.98
N VAL A 74 -3.44 9.35 4.92
CA VAL A 74 -2.39 8.41 5.30
C VAL A 74 -1.87 7.74 4.05
N SER A 75 -0.57 7.90 3.79
CA SER A 75 0.13 7.30 2.64
C SER A 75 1.00 6.15 3.10
N GLY A 76 1.03 5.08 2.32
CA GLY A 76 1.81 3.86 2.59
C GLY A 76 2.33 3.21 1.32
N ARG A 77 3.16 2.18 1.47
CA ARG A 77 3.77 1.44 0.36
C ARG A 77 2.77 0.63 -0.46
N GLY A 78 1.59 0.32 0.10
CA GLY A 78 0.61 -0.52 -0.56
C GLY A 78 -0.60 -0.81 0.31
N GLU A 79 -1.57 -1.52 -0.28
CA GLU A 79 -2.86 -1.83 0.35
C GLU A 79 -2.69 -2.61 1.66
N LEU A 80 -1.83 -3.62 1.68
CA LEU A 80 -1.61 -4.45 2.87
C LEU A 80 -1.06 -3.63 4.05
N HIS A 81 -0.13 -2.71 3.78
CA HIS A 81 0.46 -1.86 4.80
C HIS A 81 -0.59 -0.99 5.51
N LEU A 82 -1.47 -0.36 4.72
CA LEU A 82 -2.57 0.45 5.26
C LEU A 82 -3.63 -0.41 5.95
N SER A 83 -3.92 -1.61 5.43
CA SER A 83 -4.87 -2.54 6.03
C SER A 83 -4.41 -3.06 7.40
N VAL A 84 -3.11 -3.31 7.56
CA VAL A 84 -2.53 -3.70 8.85
C VAL A 84 -2.69 -2.57 9.87
N LEU A 85 -2.45 -1.31 9.47
CA LEU A 85 -2.67 -0.17 10.36
C LEU A 85 -4.13 -0.08 10.80
N ILE A 86 -5.07 -0.17 9.85
CA ILE A 86 -6.52 -0.12 10.13
C ILE A 86 -6.91 -1.20 11.14
N GLU A 87 -6.48 -2.44 10.90
CA GLU A 87 -6.81 -3.56 11.77
C GLU A 87 -6.16 -3.42 13.16
N THR A 88 -4.93 -2.92 13.23
CA THR A 88 -4.25 -2.64 14.51
C THR A 88 -5.02 -1.58 15.30
N MET A 89 -5.39 -0.47 14.66
CA MET A 89 -6.17 0.58 15.31
C MET A 89 -7.54 0.08 15.78
N ARG A 90 -8.22 -0.74 14.95
CA ARG A 90 -9.48 -1.36 15.33
C ARG A 90 -9.35 -2.23 16.59
N ARG A 91 -8.30 -3.03 16.69
CA ARG A 91 -8.00 -3.87 17.87
C ARG A 91 -7.63 -3.04 19.12
N GLU A 92 -7.05 -1.86 18.91
CA GLU A 92 -6.75 -0.91 20.00
C GLU A 92 -8.01 -0.17 20.47
N GLY A 93 -9.19 -0.39 19.86
CA GLY A 93 -10.45 0.24 20.25
C GLY A 93 -10.75 1.56 19.54
N TYR A 94 -10.04 1.86 18.44
CA TYR A 94 -10.35 3.03 17.60
C TYR A 94 -11.47 2.69 16.63
N GLU A 95 -12.46 3.57 16.57
CA GLU A 95 -13.53 3.53 15.58
C GLU A 95 -13.28 4.66 14.57
N LEU A 96 -13.12 4.28 13.30
CA LEU A 96 -12.79 5.22 12.23
C LEU A 96 -13.46 4.82 10.91
N GLN A 97 -13.62 5.78 10.03
CA GLN A 97 -13.99 5.56 8.63
C GLN A 97 -12.74 5.64 7.76
N VAL A 98 -12.68 4.78 6.75
CA VAL A 98 -11.61 4.80 5.75
C VAL A 98 -12.18 5.03 4.36
N GLY A 99 -11.54 5.93 3.61
CA GLY A 99 -11.85 6.16 2.22
C GLY A 99 -11.28 5.08 1.31
N LYS A 100 -11.66 5.12 0.03
CA LYS A 100 -11.08 4.24 -0.98
C LYS A 100 -9.59 4.56 -1.16
N PRO A 101 -8.73 3.53 -1.36
CA PRO A 101 -7.33 3.77 -1.69
C PRO A 101 -7.20 4.52 -3.02
N LYS A 102 -6.28 5.46 -3.05
CA LYS A 102 -5.91 6.24 -4.24
C LYS A 102 -4.43 6.09 -4.49
N VAL A 103 -4.06 5.99 -5.74
CA VAL A 103 -2.66 5.97 -6.16
C VAL A 103 -2.07 7.37 -6.04
N ILE A 104 -0.84 7.47 -5.54
CA ILE A 104 -0.10 8.72 -5.44
C ILE A 104 0.56 8.97 -6.79
N MET A 105 0.12 10.02 -7.48
CA MET A 105 0.68 10.43 -8.76
C MET A 105 1.90 11.31 -8.54
N HIS A 106 2.87 11.24 -9.43
CA HIS A 106 4.08 12.05 -9.43
C HIS A 106 4.12 12.98 -10.65
N HIS A 107 4.72 14.16 -10.51
CA HIS A 107 5.01 15.02 -11.67
C HIS A 107 6.50 14.92 -11.95
N ASP A 108 6.85 14.62 -13.18
CA ASP A 108 8.24 14.62 -13.61
C ASP A 108 8.79 16.06 -13.75
N GLU A 109 10.06 16.19 -14.10
CA GLU A 109 10.72 17.49 -14.28
C GLU A 109 10.07 18.35 -15.37
N THR A 110 9.31 17.74 -16.28
CA THR A 110 8.58 18.42 -17.37
C THR A 110 7.17 18.84 -16.96
N GLY A 111 6.70 18.46 -15.75
CA GLY A 111 5.36 18.66 -15.25
C GLY A 111 4.34 17.63 -15.75
N THR A 112 4.79 16.57 -16.43
CA THR A 112 3.92 15.48 -16.88
C THR A 112 3.53 14.60 -15.71
N LEU A 113 2.23 14.31 -15.59
CA LEU A 113 1.70 13.46 -14.53
C LEU A 113 2.02 11.99 -14.82
N GLN A 114 2.68 11.34 -13.89
CA GLN A 114 3.08 9.93 -13.98
C GLN A 114 2.42 9.12 -12.87
N GLU A 115 2.05 7.87 -13.18
CA GLU A 115 1.54 6.93 -12.19
C GLU A 115 2.63 5.93 -11.79
N PRO A 116 2.66 5.47 -10.53
CA PRO A 116 3.62 4.46 -10.09
C PRO A 116 3.35 3.12 -10.79
N MET A 117 4.42 2.51 -11.27
CA MET A 117 4.42 1.19 -11.88
C MET A 117 5.02 0.17 -10.91
N GLU A 118 4.52 -1.04 -10.94
CA GLU A 118 4.99 -2.14 -10.10
C GLU A 118 5.45 -3.32 -10.96
N ALA A 119 6.57 -3.91 -10.59
CA ALA A 119 7.02 -5.19 -11.10
C ALA A 119 6.31 -6.28 -10.30
N LEU A 120 5.46 -7.03 -10.99
CA LEU A 120 4.62 -8.07 -10.45
C LEU A 120 5.15 -9.44 -10.86
N THR A 121 5.41 -10.31 -9.88
CA THR A 121 5.79 -11.71 -10.10
C THR A 121 4.67 -12.61 -9.61
N ILE A 122 4.23 -13.51 -10.46
CA ILE A 122 3.17 -14.49 -10.18
C ILE A 122 3.67 -15.91 -10.45
N ASP A 123 3.50 -16.78 -9.47
CA ASP A 123 3.72 -18.21 -9.60
C ASP A 123 2.38 -18.95 -9.49
N VAL A 124 1.96 -19.65 -10.54
CA VAL A 124 0.70 -20.40 -10.57
C VAL A 124 0.86 -21.74 -11.30
N PRO A 125 0.05 -22.76 -10.95
CA PRO A 125 -0.09 -23.94 -11.79
C PRO A 125 -0.54 -23.55 -13.19
N GLN A 126 -0.07 -24.29 -14.21
CA GLN A 126 -0.32 -23.98 -15.63
C GLN A 126 -1.81 -23.86 -15.99
N GLU A 127 -2.66 -24.61 -15.29
CA GLU A 127 -4.12 -24.59 -15.51
C GLU A 127 -4.78 -23.22 -15.24
N PHE A 128 -4.15 -22.36 -14.40
CA PHE A 128 -4.67 -21.03 -14.05
C PHE A 128 -4.09 -19.90 -14.91
N MET A 129 -3.15 -20.20 -15.81
CA MET A 129 -2.48 -19.19 -16.66
C MET A 129 -3.50 -18.31 -17.39
N GLY A 130 -4.51 -18.93 -18.00
CA GLY A 130 -5.52 -18.20 -18.78
C GLY A 130 -6.28 -17.18 -17.94
N ALA A 131 -6.76 -17.59 -16.77
CA ALA A 131 -7.51 -16.71 -15.87
C ALA A 131 -6.65 -15.52 -15.35
N VAL A 132 -5.37 -15.79 -15.04
CA VAL A 132 -4.42 -14.76 -14.61
C VAL A 132 -4.13 -13.77 -15.73
N MET A 133 -3.86 -14.26 -16.95
CA MET A 133 -3.60 -13.41 -18.11
C MET A 133 -4.80 -12.52 -18.46
N GLU A 134 -6.01 -13.07 -18.42
CA GLU A 134 -7.24 -12.29 -18.63
C GLU A 134 -7.43 -11.22 -17.57
N GLY A 135 -7.33 -11.59 -16.29
CA GLY A 135 -7.50 -10.67 -15.16
C GLY A 135 -6.48 -9.51 -15.17
N LEU A 136 -5.24 -9.78 -15.53
CA LEU A 136 -4.16 -8.79 -15.62
C LEU A 136 -4.25 -7.95 -16.89
N GLY A 137 -4.64 -8.53 -18.03
CA GLY A 137 -4.82 -7.80 -19.28
C GLY A 137 -5.85 -6.69 -19.18
N LEU A 138 -6.98 -6.94 -18.50
CA LEU A 138 -7.99 -5.92 -18.19
C LEU A 138 -7.46 -4.77 -17.34
N ARG A 139 -6.37 -5.00 -16.58
CA ARG A 139 -5.74 -4.06 -15.66
C ARG A 139 -4.51 -3.36 -16.25
N LYS A 140 -4.27 -3.54 -17.57
CA LYS A 140 -3.15 -2.97 -18.32
C LYS A 140 -1.78 -3.46 -17.84
N ALA A 141 -1.70 -4.71 -17.39
CA ALA A 141 -0.43 -5.35 -17.13
C ALA A 141 0.24 -5.76 -18.44
N GLU A 142 1.55 -5.53 -18.52
CA GLU A 142 2.38 -5.94 -19.63
C GLU A 142 3.26 -7.12 -19.19
N LEU A 143 3.14 -8.26 -19.88
CA LEU A 143 3.97 -9.43 -19.61
C LEU A 143 5.39 -9.16 -20.09
N THR A 144 6.35 -9.24 -19.18
CA THR A 144 7.78 -9.03 -19.48
C THR A 144 8.54 -10.33 -19.64
N ASN A 145 8.18 -11.35 -18.85
CA ASN A 145 8.83 -12.64 -18.89
C ASN A 145 7.89 -13.77 -18.47
N MET A 146 8.14 -14.98 -18.97
CA MET A 146 7.42 -16.18 -18.60
C MET A 146 8.38 -17.36 -18.59
N THR A 147 8.46 -18.06 -17.44
CA THR A 147 9.36 -19.20 -17.26
C THR A 147 8.59 -20.38 -16.68
N GLU A 148 8.69 -21.51 -17.33
CA GLU A 148 8.13 -22.76 -16.84
C GLU A 148 9.06 -23.38 -15.78
N MET A 149 8.50 -23.68 -14.62
CA MET A 149 9.18 -24.35 -13.51
C MET A 149 8.42 -25.64 -13.23
N ALA A 150 9.09 -26.72 -12.97
CA ALA A 150 8.59 -28.10 -12.80
C ALA A 150 7.06 -28.30 -12.63
N CYS A 151 6.43 -27.59 -11.67
CA CYS A 151 4.98 -27.68 -11.38
C CYS A 151 4.26 -26.34 -11.46
N TYR A 152 4.97 -25.25 -11.72
CA TYR A 152 4.45 -23.89 -11.72
C TYR A 152 4.94 -23.11 -12.94
N LEU A 153 4.13 -22.16 -13.36
CA LEU A 153 4.49 -21.15 -14.33
C LEU A 153 4.79 -19.86 -13.60
N ARG A 154 5.99 -19.33 -13.77
CA ARG A 154 6.37 -17.99 -13.30
C ARG A 154 6.12 -16.99 -14.39
N MET A 155 5.33 -15.99 -14.09
CA MET A 155 5.03 -14.87 -14.98
C MET A 155 5.45 -13.57 -14.32
N GLU A 156 6.14 -12.72 -15.06
CA GLU A 156 6.59 -11.40 -14.62
C GLU A 156 5.91 -10.32 -15.45
N PHE A 157 5.38 -9.31 -14.79
CA PHE A 157 4.64 -8.24 -15.42
C PHE A 157 5.12 -6.88 -14.90
N VAL A 158 4.89 -5.86 -15.72
CA VAL A 158 4.86 -4.47 -15.27
C VAL A 158 3.40 -4.01 -15.31
N ILE A 159 2.92 -3.47 -14.19
CA ILE A 159 1.52 -3.09 -14.03
C ILE A 159 1.41 -1.75 -13.30
N PRO A 160 0.46 -0.86 -13.70
CA PRO A 160 0.14 0.31 -12.90
C PRO A 160 -0.32 -0.08 -11.49
N ALA A 161 0.20 0.57 -10.44
CA ALA A 161 -0.14 0.25 -9.04
C ALA A 161 -1.65 0.25 -8.78
N ARG A 162 -2.42 1.11 -9.48
CA ARG A 162 -3.90 1.11 -9.42
C ARG A 162 -4.53 -0.21 -9.88
N GLY A 163 -3.85 -0.94 -10.78
CA GLY A 163 -4.31 -2.24 -11.27
C GLY A 163 -4.26 -3.33 -10.23
N LEU A 164 -3.42 -3.19 -9.19
CA LEU A 164 -3.28 -4.15 -8.09
C LEU A 164 -4.32 -3.94 -6.97
N ILE A 165 -4.95 -2.76 -6.92
CA ILE A 165 -5.99 -2.48 -5.92
C ILE A 165 -7.11 -3.52 -6.05
N VAL A 166 -7.42 -4.22 -4.94
CA VAL A 166 -8.42 -5.30 -4.85
C VAL A 166 -8.08 -6.55 -5.68
N PHE A 167 -7.05 -6.53 -6.52
CA PHE A 167 -6.72 -7.66 -7.41
C PHE A 167 -6.35 -8.93 -6.63
N ARG A 168 -5.70 -8.80 -5.49
CA ARG A 168 -5.27 -9.93 -4.67
C ARG A 168 -6.40 -10.91 -4.34
N ASN A 169 -7.56 -10.39 -3.95
CA ASN A 169 -8.70 -11.24 -3.61
C ASN A 169 -9.27 -11.97 -4.83
N GLN A 170 -9.36 -11.27 -5.96
CA GLN A 170 -9.75 -11.88 -7.23
C GLN A 170 -8.77 -12.97 -7.63
N PHE A 171 -7.47 -12.68 -7.61
CA PHE A 171 -6.40 -13.62 -7.93
C PHE A 171 -6.46 -14.89 -7.08
N LEU A 172 -6.65 -14.77 -5.77
CA LEU A 172 -6.78 -15.93 -4.88
C LEU A 172 -8.02 -16.76 -5.20
N THR A 173 -9.12 -16.12 -5.60
CA THR A 173 -10.35 -16.82 -6.03
C THR A 173 -10.13 -17.55 -7.35
N ASP A 174 -9.58 -16.87 -8.35
CA ASP A 174 -9.36 -17.40 -9.70
C ASP A 174 -8.36 -18.55 -9.71
N THR A 175 -7.37 -18.52 -8.82
CA THR A 175 -6.36 -19.59 -8.66
C THR A 175 -6.72 -20.61 -7.59
N LYS A 176 -7.91 -20.55 -7.00
CA LYS A 176 -8.35 -21.41 -5.89
C LYS A 176 -7.36 -21.48 -4.73
N GLY A 177 -6.65 -20.36 -4.49
CA GLY A 177 -5.62 -20.25 -3.45
C GLY A 177 -4.26 -20.87 -3.81
N ASN A 178 -4.08 -21.43 -5.02
CA ASN A 178 -2.83 -22.06 -5.43
C ASN A 178 -1.80 -21.10 -6.05
N GLY A 179 -2.14 -19.83 -6.18
CA GLY A 179 -1.24 -18.81 -6.73
C GLY A 179 -0.46 -18.06 -5.67
N VAL A 180 0.79 -17.72 -5.98
CA VAL A 180 1.62 -16.80 -5.20
C VAL A 180 1.82 -15.54 -6.00
N MET A 181 1.64 -14.39 -5.35
CA MET A 181 1.77 -13.08 -5.98
C MET A 181 2.67 -12.20 -5.12
N ASN A 182 3.67 -11.61 -5.74
CA ASN A 182 4.56 -10.63 -5.13
C ASN A 182 4.74 -9.43 -6.06
N HIS A 183 4.82 -8.23 -5.51
CA HIS A 183 5.03 -7.02 -6.29
C HIS A 183 5.94 -6.05 -5.56
N VAL A 184 6.70 -5.29 -6.33
CA VAL A 184 7.62 -4.25 -5.84
C VAL A 184 7.54 -3.02 -6.73
N PHE A 185 7.76 -1.86 -6.16
CA PHE A 185 7.80 -0.61 -6.92
C PHE A 185 8.88 -0.67 -8.02
N ALA A 186 8.53 -0.32 -9.24
CA ALA A 186 9.40 -0.37 -10.42
C ALA A 186 9.75 1.01 -11.00
N GLY A 187 9.05 2.06 -10.58
CA GLY A 187 9.22 3.43 -11.10
C GLY A 187 7.88 4.08 -11.47
N TYR A 188 7.96 5.10 -12.31
CA TYR A 188 6.82 5.86 -12.80
C TYR A 188 6.69 5.73 -14.30
#